data_d424046570e8ea6aacb699930262dc52
#
_entry.id   d424046570e8ea6aacb699930262dc52
#
_cell.length_a   1.000
_cell.length_b   1.000
_cell.length_c   1.000
_cell.angle_alpha   90.00
_cell.angle_beta   90.00
_cell.angle_gamma   90.00
#
_symmetry.space_group_name_H-M   'P 1'
#
loop_
_entity.id
_entity.type
_entity.pdbx_description
1 polymer ?
#
loop_
_entity_poly.entity_id
_entity_poly.type
_entity_poly.pdbx_seq_one_letter_code
_entity_poly.pdbx_strand_id
1 'polypeptide(L)'
;HDALPISANKDIKVVYNYSGSFSDTNKGKTIAATMYDTGADVIFVAAGGTGNGAIKEAQERATQDLKESGEIKHWIVGVDKDQYTDGIFKAKDKDGKDVEKSVVVASVIKRVDVAVKNVLDSIKEGKFEGGKEHIFTIKEDGIELTLENPNLNDETKSKIKNKISELKAGKETVVAEADKLTDKNNIDGEL
;
A
#
# COMPACT_ATOMS: atom_id res chain seq x y z
N HIS A 1 4.56 1.70 -10.21
CA HIS A 1 4.56 1.63 -8.74
C HIS A 1 5.92 1.94 -8.11
N ASP A 2 7.03 1.66 -8.82
CA ASP A 2 8.38 1.69 -8.26
C ASP A 2 9.03 3.09 -8.32
N ALA A 3 8.53 3.97 -9.19
CA ALA A 3 9.11 5.30 -9.39
C ALA A 3 8.94 6.23 -8.17
N LEU A 4 7.84 6.13 -7.42
CA LEU A 4 7.57 7.02 -6.30
C LEU A 4 8.45 6.75 -5.07
N PRO A 5 8.68 5.52 -4.61
CA PRO A 5 9.63 5.26 -3.54
C PRO A 5 11.03 5.76 -3.86
N ILE A 6 11.53 5.46 -5.07
CA ILE A 6 12.87 5.87 -5.53
C ILE A 6 12.97 7.40 -5.65
N SER A 7 11.90 8.09 -6.07
CA SER A 7 11.91 9.56 -6.13
C SER A 7 11.96 10.21 -4.75
N ALA A 8 11.41 9.54 -3.72
CA ALA A 8 11.44 10.03 -2.35
C ALA A 8 12.82 9.80 -1.68
N ASN A 9 13.43 8.65 -1.95
CA ASN A 9 14.76 8.30 -1.46
C ASN A 9 15.46 7.36 -2.45
N LYS A 10 16.58 7.77 -3.01
CA LYS A 10 17.36 7.01 -4.00
C LYS A 10 17.99 5.74 -3.47
N ASP A 11 18.10 5.61 -2.15
CA ASP A 11 18.69 4.44 -1.51
C ASP A 11 17.64 3.34 -1.21
N ILE A 12 16.35 3.59 -1.52
CA ILE A 12 15.31 2.58 -1.40
C ILE A 12 15.53 1.49 -2.46
N LYS A 13 15.56 0.25 -1.99
CA LYS A 13 15.54 -0.95 -2.84
C LYS A 13 14.10 -1.41 -3.00
N VAL A 14 13.72 -1.74 -4.22
CA VAL A 14 12.40 -2.24 -4.55
C VAL A 14 12.52 -3.64 -5.13
N VAL A 15 11.88 -4.61 -4.50
CA VAL A 15 11.74 -5.98 -4.99
C VAL A 15 10.27 -6.29 -5.22
N TYR A 16 9.94 -7.18 -6.14
CA TYR A 16 8.57 -7.56 -6.40
C TYR A 16 8.40 -9.07 -6.55
N ASN A 17 7.19 -9.53 -6.32
CA ASN A 17 6.80 -10.91 -6.55
C ASN A 17 5.34 -10.97 -7.01
N TYR A 18 5.07 -11.82 -8.01
CA TYR A 18 3.71 -12.07 -8.49
C TYR A 18 3.14 -13.33 -7.86
N SER A 19 2.09 -13.18 -7.07
CA SER A 19 1.44 -14.33 -6.43
C SER A 19 0.72 -15.26 -7.43
N GLY A 20 0.33 -14.76 -8.60
CA GLY A 20 -0.48 -15.50 -9.57
C GLY A 20 -1.87 -15.91 -9.05
N SER A 21 -2.32 -15.31 -7.94
CA SER A 21 -3.62 -15.56 -7.31
C SER A 21 -4.13 -14.32 -6.61
N PHE A 22 -5.46 -14.14 -6.58
CA PHE A 22 -6.13 -13.10 -5.78
C PHE A 22 -6.84 -13.66 -4.54
N SER A 23 -6.76 -14.96 -4.26
CA SER A 23 -7.50 -15.61 -3.17
C SER A 23 -6.66 -16.57 -2.32
N ASP A 24 -5.43 -16.88 -2.70
CA ASP A 24 -4.55 -17.81 -1.98
C ASP A 24 -3.79 -17.11 -0.84
N THR A 25 -4.41 -17.10 0.34
CA THR A 25 -3.81 -16.48 1.52
C THR A 25 -2.54 -17.18 2.00
N ASN A 26 -2.44 -18.52 1.82
CA ASN A 26 -1.24 -19.26 2.22
C ASN A 26 -0.05 -18.87 1.37
N LYS A 27 -0.26 -18.76 0.06
CA LYS A 27 0.75 -18.29 -0.87
C LYS A 27 1.19 -16.85 -0.55
N GLY A 28 0.22 -15.97 -0.24
CA GLY A 28 0.51 -14.60 0.20
C GLY A 28 1.39 -14.55 1.45
N LYS A 29 1.10 -15.39 2.43
CA LYS A 29 1.92 -15.51 3.64
C LYS A 29 3.35 -15.98 3.33
N THR A 30 3.51 -17.03 2.51
CA THR A 30 4.82 -17.57 2.14
C THR A 30 5.66 -16.54 1.38
N ILE A 31 5.07 -15.82 0.42
CA ILE A 31 5.78 -14.77 -0.32
C ILE A 31 6.23 -13.66 0.63
N ALA A 32 5.34 -13.18 1.51
CA ALA A 32 5.68 -12.13 2.46
C ALA A 32 6.82 -12.57 3.41
N ALA A 33 6.79 -13.83 3.88
CA ALA A 33 7.89 -14.38 4.68
C ALA A 33 9.23 -14.31 3.94
N THR A 34 9.26 -14.75 2.67
CA THR A 34 10.47 -14.69 1.84
C THR A 34 10.94 -13.24 1.65
N MET A 35 10.03 -12.30 1.39
CA MET A 35 10.39 -10.89 1.22
C MET A 35 10.98 -10.30 2.50
N TYR A 36 10.40 -10.56 3.67
CA TYR A 36 10.95 -10.11 4.95
C TYR A 36 12.29 -10.79 5.28
N ASP A 37 12.46 -12.08 4.98
CA ASP A 37 13.73 -12.79 5.18
C ASP A 37 14.87 -12.26 4.30
N THR A 38 14.53 -11.67 3.14
CA THR A 38 15.49 -11.00 2.24
C THR A 38 15.72 -9.53 2.59
N GLY A 39 15.09 -9.02 3.65
CA GLY A 39 15.34 -7.70 4.21
C GLY A 39 14.34 -6.62 3.83
N ALA A 40 13.18 -6.97 3.26
CA ALA A 40 12.11 -6.01 3.11
C ALA A 40 11.59 -5.55 4.48
N ASP A 41 11.35 -4.28 4.65
CA ASP A 41 10.75 -3.67 5.85
C ASP A 41 9.29 -3.27 5.63
N VAL A 42 8.90 -2.97 4.39
CA VAL A 42 7.54 -2.59 4.02
C VAL A 42 7.11 -3.39 2.79
N ILE A 43 5.95 -4.04 2.85
CA ILE A 43 5.36 -4.71 1.69
C ILE A 43 4.08 -3.98 1.26
N PHE A 44 4.05 -3.52 0.00
CA PHE A 44 2.84 -3.01 -0.65
C PHE A 44 2.08 -4.18 -1.28
N VAL A 45 0.85 -4.41 -0.85
CA VAL A 45 0.13 -5.65 -1.14
C VAL A 45 -1.01 -5.45 -2.13
N ALA A 46 -0.72 -5.40 -3.42
CA ALA A 46 -1.71 -5.29 -4.48
C ALA A 46 -2.15 -6.68 -5.00
N ALA A 47 -2.72 -7.53 -4.12
CA ALA A 47 -2.97 -8.95 -4.40
C ALA A 47 -4.36 -9.46 -3.93
N GLY A 48 -5.33 -8.59 -3.72
CA GLY A 48 -6.68 -8.95 -3.26
C GLY A 48 -6.65 -9.79 -1.98
N GLY A 49 -7.44 -10.87 -1.90
CA GLY A 49 -7.50 -11.76 -0.73
C GLY A 49 -6.18 -12.47 -0.39
N THR A 50 -5.32 -12.69 -1.36
CA THR A 50 -3.94 -13.20 -1.14
C THR A 50 -3.16 -12.28 -0.21
N GLY A 51 -3.39 -10.97 -0.29
CA GLY A 51 -2.78 -9.95 0.57
C GLY A 51 -3.08 -10.13 2.06
N ASN A 52 -4.19 -10.73 2.43
CA ASN A 52 -4.49 -11.02 3.84
C ASN A 52 -3.47 -12.00 4.45
N GLY A 53 -2.86 -12.85 3.62
CA GLY A 53 -1.77 -13.71 4.04
C GLY A 53 -0.51 -12.92 4.40
N ALA A 54 -0.17 -11.90 3.61
CA ALA A 54 0.96 -11.01 3.90
C ALA A 54 0.73 -10.20 5.19
N ILE A 55 -0.51 -9.73 5.43
CA ILE A 55 -0.87 -9.06 6.69
C ILE A 55 -0.64 -9.99 7.88
N LYS A 56 -1.04 -11.27 7.80
CA LYS A 56 -0.82 -12.25 8.86
C LYS A 56 0.66 -12.49 9.13
N GLU A 57 1.48 -12.62 8.09
CA GLU A 57 2.93 -12.77 8.26
C GLU A 57 3.53 -11.54 8.95
N ALA A 58 3.14 -10.34 8.52
CA ALA A 58 3.59 -9.11 9.17
C ALA A 58 3.18 -9.04 10.66
N GLN A 59 1.98 -9.49 11.03
CA GLN A 59 1.53 -9.57 12.43
C GLN A 59 2.39 -10.52 13.26
N GLU A 60 2.76 -11.68 12.70
CA GLU A 60 3.63 -12.65 13.36
C GLU A 60 5.04 -12.07 13.56
N ARG A 61 5.61 -11.44 12.52
CA ARG A 61 6.90 -10.76 12.59
C ARG A 61 6.89 -9.60 13.58
N ALA A 62 5.87 -8.75 13.51
CA ALA A 62 5.73 -7.62 14.42
C ALA A 62 5.54 -8.04 15.88
N THR A 63 4.93 -9.19 16.13
CA THR A 63 4.85 -9.79 17.48
C THR A 63 6.24 -10.12 18.02
N GLN A 64 7.11 -10.67 17.18
CA GLN A 64 8.49 -10.95 17.55
C GLN A 64 9.32 -9.66 17.70
N ASP A 65 9.16 -8.71 16.77
CA ASP A 65 9.82 -7.39 16.82
C ASP A 65 9.53 -6.65 18.14
N LEU A 66 8.26 -6.61 18.55
CA LEU A 66 7.84 -5.96 19.79
C LEU A 66 8.46 -6.63 21.03
N LYS A 67 8.54 -7.95 21.03
CA LYS A 67 9.13 -8.72 22.12
C LYS A 67 10.65 -8.50 22.23
N GLU A 68 11.34 -8.38 21.10
CA GLU A 68 12.79 -8.22 21.04
C GLU A 68 13.26 -6.79 21.24
N SER A 69 12.62 -5.83 20.56
CA SER A 69 13.07 -4.44 20.52
C SER A 69 12.06 -3.43 21.07
N GLY A 70 10.79 -3.81 21.18
CA GLY A 70 9.70 -2.90 21.53
C GLY A 70 9.18 -2.07 20.35
N GLU A 71 9.69 -2.29 19.14
CA GLU A 71 9.33 -1.54 17.92
C GLU A 71 8.96 -2.49 16.78
N ILE A 72 7.97 -2.13 15.98
CA ILE A 72 7.59 -2.86 14.78
C ILE A 72 8.57 -2.51 13.66
N LYS A 73 9.11 -3.53 12.98
CA LYS A 73 10.03 -3.40 11.84
C LYS A 73 9.43 -3.88 10.53
N HIS A 74 8.37 -4.66 10.57
CA HIS A 74 7.73 -5.28 9.42
C HIS A 74 6.34 -4.68 9.19
N TRP A 75 6.18 -3.94 8.09
CA TRP A 75 5.01 -3.13 7.80
C TRP A 75 4.30 -3.53 6.53
N ILE A 76 3.02 -3.18 6.43
CA ILE A 76 2.16 -3.36 5.25
C ILE A 76 1.62 -2.01 4.80
N VAL A 77 1.62 -1.79 3.49
CA VAL A 77 0.73 -0.83 2.83
C VAL A 77 -0.40 -1.62 2.19
N GLY A 78 -1.61 -1.39 2.68
CA GLY A 78 -2.83 -2.05 2.23
C GLY A 78 -3.41 -1.44 0.96
N VAL A 79 -4.46 -2.09 0.40
CA VAL A 79 -5.12 -1.68 -0.84
C VAL A 79 -6.63 -1.84 -0.77
N ASP A 80 -7.31 -1.22 -1.72
CA ASP A 80 -8.75 -1.28 -2.01
C ASP A 80 -9.63 -0.56 -0.99
N LYS A 81 -9.49 -0.86 0.29
CA LYS A 81 -10.15 -0.23 1.45
C LYS A 81 -9.12 0.14 2.52
N ASP A 82 -9.54 0.86 3.54
CA ASP A 82 -8.70 0.99 4.74
C ASP A 82 -8.55 -0.38 5.43
N GLN A 83 -7.32 -0.89 5.45
CA GLN A 83 -6.97 -2.18 6.05
C GLN A 83 -6.31 -2.03 7.43
N TYR A 84 -6.36 -0.84 8.05
CA TYR A 84 -5.79 -0.66 9.39
C TYR A 84 -6.29 -1.69 10.39
N THR A 85 -7.60 -1.95 10.39
CA THR A 85 -8.24 -2.92 11.30
C THR A 85 -7.88 -4.37 10.97
N ASP A 86 -7.65 -4.68 9.69
CA ASP A 86 -7.20 -6.02 9.25
C ASP A 86 -5.79 -6.32 9.77
N GLY A 87 -4.98 -5.27 9.98
CA GLY A 87 -3.63 -5.37 10.51
C GLY A 87 -3.50 -5.40 12.03
N ILE A 88 -4.61 -5.25 12.80
CA ILE A 88 -4.57 -5.22 14.27
C ILE A 88 -4.17 -6.59 14.81
N PHE A 89 -3.27 -6.58 15.80
CA PHE A 89 -2.84 -7.75 16.56
C PHE A 89 -2.56 -7.39 18.00
N LYS A 90 -2.55 -8.41 18.87
CA LYS A 90 -2.22 -8.29 20.29
C LYS A 90 -0.92 -9.02 20.57
N ALA A 91 -0.04 -8.37 21.30
CA ALA A 91 1.25 -8.92 21.67
C ALA A 91 1.69 -8.43 23.05
N LYS A 92 2.78 -8.99 23.56
CA LYS A 92 3.53 -8.40 24.68
C LYS A 92 4.75 -7.67 24.11
N ASP A 93 4.99 -6.46 24.63
CA ASP A 93 6.22 -5.74 24.32
C ASP A 93 7.43 -6.32 25.08
N LYS A 94 8.61 -5.75 24.89
CA LYS A 94 9.86 -6.17 25.52
C LYS A 94 9.82 -6.13 27.05
N ASP A 95 8.94 -5.33 27.63
CA ASP A 95 8.76 -5.20 29.08
C ASP A 95 7.63 -6.11 29.62
N GLY A 96 7.06 -6.97 28.76
CA GLY A 96 6.01 -7.93 29.09
C GLY A 96 4.60 -7.31 29.17
N LYS A 97 4.43 -6.04 28.80
CA LYS A 97 3.16 -5.33 28.81
C LYS A 97 2.31 -5.72 27.60
N ASP A 98 1.01 -5.95 27.81
CA ASP A 98 0.07 -6.20 26.73
C ASP A 98 -0.14 -4.92 25.88
N VAL A 99 0.02 -5.05 24.58
CA VAL A 99 -0.16 -3.99 23.61
C VAL A 99 -1.05 -4.46 22.46
N GLU A 100 -1.83 -3.53 21.91
CA GLU A 100 -2.60 -3.72 20.68
C GLU A 100 -2.07 -2.73 19.64
N LYS A 101 -1.66 -3.23 18.49
CA LYS A 101 -1.04 -2.46 17.41
C LYS A 101 -1.58 -2.91 16.07
N SER A 102 -1.31 -2.16 15.01
CA SER A 102 -1.56 -2.58 13.63
C SER A 102 -0.25 -2.56 12.85
N VAL A 103 -0.07 -3.55 11.98
CA VAL A 103 1.05 -3.59 11.01
C VAL A 103 0.77 -2.78 9.75
N VAL A 104 -0.45 -2.29 9.55
CA VAL A 104 -0.81 -1.49 8.38
C VAL A 104 -0.48 -0.03 8.65
N VAL A 105 0.47 0.52 7.88
CA VAL A 105 0.93 1.91 8.00
C VAL A 105 0.11 2.89 7.17
N ALA A 106 -0.44 2.42 6.06
CA ALA A 106 -1.35 3.18 5.19
C ALA A 106 -2.13 2.22 4.29
N SER A 107 -3.18 2.70 3.64
CA SER A 107 -3.90 1.93 2.61
C SER A 107 -4.21 2.82 1.42
N VAL A 108 -3.98 2.29 0.22
CA VAL A 108 -4.40 2.92 -1.04
C VAL A 108 -5.82 2.47 -1.32
N ILE A 109 -6.77 3.40 -1.21
CA ILE A 109 -8.19 3.12 -1.38
C ILE A 109 -8.58 3.32 -2.84
N LYS A 110 -9.27 2.34 -3.43
CA LYS A 110 -10.01 2.53 -4.69
C LYS A 110 -11.37 3.14 -4.39
N ARG A 111 -11.57 4.38 -4.82
CA ARG A 111 -12.80 5.14 -4.64
C ARG A 111 -13.87 4.71 -5.66
N VAL A 112 -14.27 3.43 -5.56
CA VAL A 112 -15.35 2.87 -6.41
C VAL A 112 -16.66 3.66 -6.24
N ASP A 113 -16.92 4.18 -5.04
CA ASP A 113 -18.04 5.07 -4.74
C ASP A 113 -18.03 6.32 -5.63
N VAL A 114 -16.89 6.97 -5.81
CA VAL A 114 -16.71 8.12 -6.70
C VAL A 114 -16.95 7.72 -8.15
N ALA A 115 -16.39 6.61 -8.61
CA ALA A 115 -16.57 6.13 -9.97
C ALA A 115 -18.05 5.83 -10.28
N VAL A 116 -18.73 5.10 -9.38
CA VAL A 116 -20.17 4.80 -9.51
C VAL A 116 -21.01 6.09 -9.54
N LYS A 117 -20.72 7.02 -8.60
CA LYS A 117 -21.42 8.30 -8.57
C LYS A 117 -21.27 9.06 -9.89
N ASN A 118 -20.06 9.17 -10.43
CA ASN A 118 -19.81 9.88 -11.69
C ASN A 118 -20.58 9.25 -12.86
N VAL A 119 -20.63 7.92 -12.94
CA VAL A 119 -21.42 7.21 -13.96
C VAL A 119 -22.92 7.51 -13.82
N LEU A 120 -23.45 7.44 -12.60
CA LEU A 120 -24.87 7.74 -12.35
C LEU A 120 -25.22 9.20 -12.66
N ASP A 121 -24.35 10.14 -12.31
CA ASP A 121 -24.54 11.56 -12.64
C ASP A 121 -24.53 11.76 -14.17
N SER A 122 -23.63 11.11 -14.91
CA SER A 122 -23.58 11.18 -16.37
C SER A 122 -24.85 10.63 -17.04
N ILE A 123 -25.43 9.55 -16.50
CA ILE A 123 -26.71 9.01 -16.96
C ILE A 123 -27.83 10.03 -16.73
N LYS A 124 -27.90 10.61 -15.53
CA LYS A 124 -28.90 11.60 -15.16
C LYS A 124 -28.85 12.86 -16.06
N GLU A 125 -27.65 13.25 -16.46
CA GLU A 125 -27.41 14.39 -17.32
C GLU A 125 -27.56 14.06 -18.81
N GLY A 126 -27.85 12.81 -19.19
CA GLY A 126 -27.95 12.37 -20.58
C GLY A 126 -26.60 12.36 -21.33
N LYS A 127 -25.50 12.32 -20.59
CA LYS A 127 -24.12 12.34 -21.11
C LYS A 127 -23.40 10.99 -21.00
N PHE A 128 -24.11 9.93 -20.65
CA PHE A 128 -23.50 8.62 -20.50
C PHE A 128 -22.97 8.09 -21.83
N GLU A 129 -21.69 7.72 -21.85
CA GLU A 129 -21.01 7.19 -23.03
C GLU A 129 -20.73 5.70 -22.82
N GLY A 130 -21.68 4.84 -23.28
CA GLY A 130 -21.51 3.39 -23.23
C GLY A 130 -20.39 2.91 -24.15
N GLY A 131 -19.68 1.85 -23.74
CA GLY A 131 -18.60 1.24 -24.54
C GLY A 131 -17.28 2.04 -24.52
N LYS A 132 -17.17 3.10 -23.71
CA LYS A 132 -15.91 3.83 -23.49
C LYS A 132 -15.27 3.41 -22.17
N GLU A 133 -13.95 3.39 -22.17
CA GLU A 133 -13.16 3.25 -20.95
C GLU A 133 -13.09 4.59 -20.22
N HIS A 134 -13.41 4.59 -18.94
CA HIS A 134 -13.31 5.74 -18.06
C HIS A 134 -12.22 5.45 -16.99
N ILE A 135 -11.15 6.25 -17.01
CA ILE A 135 -10.04 6.12 -16.07
C ILE A 135 -10.21 7.14 -14.95
N PHE A 136 -10.31 6.65 -13.72
CA PHE A 136 -10.41 7.47 -12.51
C PHE A 136 -9.05 7.44 -11.80
N THR A 137 -8.29 8.51 -11.95
CA THR A 137 -6.99 8.71 -11.33
C THR A 137 -7.12 9.47 -9.99
N ILE A 138 -5.99 9.84 -9.41
CA ILE A 138 -5.95 10.73 -8.24
C ILE A 138 -6.53 12.13 -8.56
N LYS A 139 -6.53 12.56 -9.83
CA LYS A 139 -7.09 13.85 -10.25
C LYS A 139 -8.60 13.86 -10.18
N GLU A 140 -9.23 12.74 -10.50
CA GLU A 140 -10.67 12.52 -10.43
C GLU A 140 -11.13 12.00 -9.08
N ASP A 141 -10.27 12.04 -8.06
CA ASP A 141 -10.50 11.45 -6.74
C ASP A 141 -10.83 9.94 -6.77
N GLY A 142 -10.39 9.23 -7.82
CA GLY A 142 -10.60 7.79 -7.97
C GLY A 142 -9.69 6.94 -7.11
N ILE A 143 -8.63 7.53 -6.55
CA ILE A 143 -7.67 6.91 -5.63
C ILE A 143 -7.46 7.84 -4.45
N GLU A 144 -7.43 7.27 -3.24
CA GLU A 144 -7.15 7.96 -1.98
C GLU A 144 -6.11 7.18 -1.18
N LEU A 145 -5.34 7.88 -0.34
CA LEU A 145 -4.47 7.26 0.66
C LEU A 145 -4.98 7.59 2.06
N THR A 146 -5.09 6.57 2.93
CA THR A 146 -5.48 6.78 4.32
C THR A 146 -4.39 7.55 5.07
N LEU A 147 -4.74 8.74 5.58
CA LEU A 147 -3.84 9.58 6.37
C LEU A 147 -4.20 9.57 7.86
N GLU A 148 -5.42 9.18 8.20
CA GLU A 148 -5.90 9.06 9.58
C GLU A 148 -5.46 7.71 10.18
N ASN A 149 -4.14 7.43 10.10
CA ASN A 149 -3.52 6.22 10.61
C ASN A 149 -2.60 6.56 11.78
N PRO A 150 -2.78 5.93 12.97
CA PRO A 150 -1.97 6.20 14.15
C PRO A 150 -0.46 5.90 13.97
N ASN A 151 -0.11 5.05 12.99
CA ASN A 151 1.28 4.70 12.70
C ASN A 151 2.01 5.79 11.89
N LEU A 152 1.28 6.79 11.35
CA LEU A 152 1.85 7.91 10.63
C LEU A 152 2.01 9.12 11.55
N ASN A 153 3.21 9.64 11.64
CA ASN A 153 3.45 10.92 12.33
C ASN A 153 3.01 12.11 11.45
N ASP A 154 2.86 13.29 12.08
CA ASP A 154 2.32 14.49 11.42
C ASP A 154 3.25 15.00 10.30
N GLU A 155 4.56 14.83 10.44
CA GLU A 155 5.52 15.21 9.41
C GLU A 155 5.31 14.38 8.16
N THR A 156 5.20 13.04 8.31
CA THR A 156 4.94 12.12 7.20
C THR A 156 3.59 12.40 6.54
N LYS A 157 2.53 12.62 7.35
CA LYS A 157 1.20 13.00 6.83
C LYS A 157 1.27 14.27 5.99
N SER A 158 2.02 15.28 6.44
CA SER A 158 2.20 16.55 5.73
C SER A 158 2.94 16.36 4.41
N LYS A 159 4.02 15.58 4.39
CA LYS A 159 4.75 15.23 3.16
C LYS A 159 3.86 14.52 2.14
N ILE A 160 3.05 13.55 2.60
CA ILE A 160 2.12 12.81 1.74
C ILE A 160 1.05 13.76 1.18
N LYS A 161 0.44 14.64 2.00
CA LYS A 161 -0.54 15.63 1.53
C LYS A 161 0.03 16.55 0.44
N ASN A 162 1.26 17.01 0.61
CA ASN A 162 1.95 17.83 -0.37
C ASN A 162 2.16 17.05 -1.66
N LYS A 163 2.62 15.80 -1.58
CA LYS A 163 2.85 14.95 -2.75
C LYS A 163 1.54 14.65 -3.51
N ILE A 164 0.45 14.38 -2.81
CA ILE A 164 -0.88 14.22 -3.41
C ILE A 164 -1.29 15.49 -4.15
N SER A 165 -1.05 16.67 -3.56
CA SER A 165 -1.37 17.95 -4.19
C SER A 165 -0.55 18.19 -5.46
N GLU A 166 0.73 17.84 -5.46
CA GLU A 166 1.60 17.92 -6.64
C GLU A 166 1.15 17.00 -7.78
N LEU A 167 0.77 15.75 -7.45
CA LEU A 167 0.24 14.78 -8.42
C LEU A 167 -1.08 15.27 -9.02
N LYS A 168 -2.01 15.78 -8.19
CA LYS A 168 -3.27 16.38 -8.68
C LYS A 168 -3.04 17.59 -9.57
N ALA A 169 -2.06 18.40 -9.26
CA ALA A 169 -1.67 19.56 -10.07
C ALA A 169 -0.90 19.20 -11.35
N GLY A 170 -0.59 17.92 -11.57
CA GLY A 170 0.18 17.46 -12.74
C GLY A 170 1.65 17.90 -12.72
N LYS A 171 2.18 18.32 -11.57
CA LYS A 171 3.59 18.68 -11.41
C LYS A 171 4.51 17.47 -11.44
N GLU A 172 3.97 16.29 -11.16
CA GLU A 172 4.65 15.00 -11.28
C GLU A 172 3.79 14.04 -12.09
N THR A 173 4.45 13.15 -12.81
CA THR A 173 3.81 12.08 -13.58
C THR A 173 4.28 10.75 -13.04
N VAL A 174 3.33 9.88 -12.73
CA VAL A 174 3.65 8.48 -12.39
C VAL A 174 3.87 7.71 -13.67
N VAL A 175 5.04 7.09 -13.82
CA VAL A 175 5.35 6.23 -14.96
C VAL A 175 4.63 4.89 -14.76
N ALA A 176 3.74 4.54 -15.70
CA ALA A 176 2.93 3.33 -15.61
C ALA A 176 3.66 2.06 -16.09
N GLU A 177 4.75 2.22 -16.84
CA GLU A 177 5.49 1.12 -17.46
C GLU A 177 6.91 1.08 -16.89
N ALA A 178 7.32 -0.09 -16.39
CA ALA A 178 8.62 -0.26 -15.70
C ALA A 178 9.82 0.00 -16.63
N ASP A 179 9.69 -0.25 -17.93
CA ASP A 179 10.74 0.00 -18.93
C ASP A 179 10.98 1.49 -19.22
N LYS A 180 10.05 2.35 -18.81
CA LYS A 180 10.17 3.82 -18.90
C LYS A 180 10.76 4.44 -17.63
N LEU A 181 11.09 3.65 -16.60
CA LEU A 181 11.78 4.15 -15.42
C LEU A 181 13.20 4.57 -15.77
N THR A 182 13.59 5.76 -15.34
CA THR A 182 14.92 6.32 -15.62
C THR A 182 16.02 5.73 -14.75
N ASP A 183 15.66 5.11 -13.63
CA ASP A 183 16.62 4.50 -12.69
C ASP A 183 16.25 3.04 -12.43
N LYS A 184 16.69 2.16 -13.34
CA LYS A 184 16.50 0.70 -13.24
C LYS A 184 17.43 0.05 -12.20
N ASN A 185 18.39 0.80 -11.65
CA ASN A 185 19.41 0.23 -10.77
C ASN A 185 18.89 -0.07 -9.36
N ASN A 186 17.73 0.47 -8.99
CA ASN A 186 17.13 0.26 -7.67
C ASN A 186 15.98 -0.76 -7.67
N ILE A 187 15.75 -1.44 -8.79
CA ILE A 187 14.78 -2.55 -8.88
C ILE A 187 15.59 -3.85 -8.87
N ASP A 188 15.58 -4.54 -7.74
CA ASP A 188 16.35 -5.77 -7.54
C ASP A 188 15.72 -7.01 -8.20
N GLY A 189 14.58 -6.85 -8.88
CA GLY A 189 13.91 -7.90 -9.66
C GLY A 189 12.91 -8.73 -8.86
N GLU A 190 12.47 -9.83 -9.49
CA GLU A 190 11.54 -10.80 -8.90
C GLU A 190 12.30 -11.73 -7.94
N LEU A 191 11.74 -11.99 -6.74
CA LEU A 191 12.25 -12.92 -5.75
C LEU A 191 11.82 -14.36 -6.06
#